data_5e027de0834c2e023689f3a34f561170
#
_entry.id   5e027de0834c2e023689f3a34f561170
#
_cell.length_a   1.000
_cell.length_b   1.000
_cell.length_c   1.000
_cell.angle_alpha   90.00
_cell.angle_beta   90.00
_cell.angle_gamma   90.00
#
_symmetry.space_group_name_H-M   'P 1'
#
loop_
_entity.id
_entity.type
_entity.pdbx_description
1 polymer ?
#
loop_
_entity_poly.entity_id
_entity_poly.type
_entity_poly.pdbx_seq_one_letter_code
_entity_poly.pdbx_strand_id
1 'polypeptide(L)'
;MAPLTALIDKSTPGDKVIKLFYCTGKAQLGLALCSGTDDKDSEGSLQPPTQVGDDQYITNPSQMTSINFQGAEKVFALATDNPFKVTDRDTRNLAEVSSSYSRLGNVNIGHTTLTSCTDGDNAWIYFSGALFERQIGTSQSTQLIWTHDLWMNSFACAWYDDQIGKRKIIYEGSSLMEYTVAVAPVTSTGDMQRNTPLAVAFDSGVIWLYYRGRTTSGEIRRTTKVNDTWGQAQTIGSAIIAQDSQLSVVRANGINHLFYVARDQDESKDDYFVHYLDKD
;
A
#
# COMPACT_ATOMS: atom_id res chain seq x y z
N MET A 1 -0.47 -14.00 -1.43
CA MET A 1 -0.12 -12.57 -1.23
C MET A 1 -0.61 -12.16 0.14
N ALA A 2 0.21 -11.55 0.97
CA ALA A 2 -0.22 -11.02 2.26
C ALA A 2 -0.57 -9.53 2.10
N PRO A 3 -1.86 -9.15 2.02
CA PRO A 3 -2.26 -7.77 2.04
C PRO A 3 -1.80 -7.11 3.34
N LEU A 4 -1.12 -5.98 3.23
CA LEU A 4 -0.67 -5.20 4.38
C LEU A 4 -0.65 -3.71 4.04
N THR A 5 -0.79 -2.88 5.07
CA THR A 5 -0.69 -1.42 4.95
C THR A 5 -0.24 -0.84 6.28
N ALA A 6 0.45 0.28 6.23
CA ALA A 6 0.94 0.94 7.44
C ALA A 6 0.56 2.41 7.45
N LEU A 7 0.39 2.97 8.65
CA LEU A 7 0.20 4.40 8.87
C LEU A 7 0.81 4.82 10.22
N ILE A 8 1.09 6.12 10.35
CA ILE A 8 1.52 6.70 11.62
C ILE A 8 0.33 6.74 12.59
N ASP A 9 0.54 6.27 13.81
CA ASP A 9 -0.39 6.44 14.91
C ASP A 9 -0.41 7.91 15.37
N LYS A 10 -1.38 8.67 14.90
CA LYS A 10 -1.53 10.09 15.27
C LYS A 10 -2.03 10.31 16.70
N SER A 11 -2.44 9.25 17.40
CA SER A 11 -2.75 9.33 18.85
C SER A 11 -1.49 9.42 19.71
N THR A 12 -0.34 9.00 19.15
CA THR A 12 0.98 9.07 19.82
C THR A 12 1.76 10.27 19.30
N PRO A 13 2.10 11.25 20.15
CA PRO A 13 2.86 12.41 19.73
C PRO A 13 4.25 12.09 19.20
N GLY A 14 4.71 12.85 18.19
CA GLY A 14 6.06 12.77 17.65
C GLY A 14 6.28 11.64 16.66
N ASP A 15 5.19 11.10 16.07
CA ASP A 15 5.22 10.05 15.03
C ASP A 15 6.05 8.81 15.45
N LYS A 16 6.05 8.48 16.76
CA LYS A 16 6.91 7.45 17.38
C LYS A 16 6.39 6.03 17.18
N VAL A 17 5.15 5.88 16.74
CA VAL A 17 4.50 4.58 16.56
C VAL A 17 3.91 4.49 15.16
N ILE A 18 4.19 3.39 14.47
CA ILE A 18 3.55 3.01 13.22
C ILE A 18 2.64 1.81 13.50
N LYS A 19 1.41 1.88 13.01
CA LYS A 19 0.46 0.78 12.97
C LYS A 19 0.61 0.03 11.65
N LEU A 20 0.93 -1.26 11.72
CA LEU A 20 0.96 -2.17 10.59
C LEU A 20 -0.31 -3.02 10.61
N PHE A 21 -1.20 -2.80 9.66
CA PHE A 21 -2.38 -3.62 9.44
C PHE A 21 -2.08 -4.69 8.39
N TYR A 22 -2.61 -5.90 8.58
CA TYR A 22 -2.33 -7.02 7.70
C TYR A 22 -3.49 -8.03 7.67
N CYS A 23 -3.51 -8.87 6.65
CA CYS A 23 -4.44 -10.00 6.58
C CYS A 23 -3.87 -11.18 7.35
N THR A 24 -4.59 -11.65 8.38
CA THR A 24 -4.22 -12.83 9.17
C THR A 24 -4.40 -14.12 8.37
N GLY A 25 -3.85 -15.23 8.87
CA GLY A 25 -4.09 -16.57 8.30
C GLY A 25 -5.56 -16.99 8.29
N LYS A 26 -6.41 -16.33 9.08
CA LYS A 26 -7.87 -16.52 9.08
C LYS A 26 -8.59 -15.54 8.16
N ALA A 27 -7.84 -14.80 7.33
CA ALA A 27 -8.35 -13.75 6.46
C ALA A 27 -9.06 -12.59 7.20
N GLN A 28 -8.67 -12.33 8.45
CA GLN A 28 -9.18 -11.27 9.30
C GLN A 28 -8.19 -10.11 9.35
N LEU A 29 -8.62 -8.93 9.81
CA LEU A 29 -7.73 -7.81 10.03
C LEU A 29 -6.88 -8.06 11.28
N GLY A 30 -5.57 -7.98 11.11
CA GLY A 30 -4.58 -7.99 12.18
C GLY A 30 -3.88 -6.64 12.31
N LEU A 31 -3.32 -6.38 13.49
CA LEU A 31 -2.57 -5.18 13.82
C LEU A 31 -1.26 -5.55 14.51
N ALA A 32 -0.17 -4.97 14.09
CA ALA A 32 1.09 -4.95 14.82
C ALA A 32 1.54 -3.49 15.02
N LEU A 33 2.17 -3.21 16.16
CA LEU A 33 2.67 -1.88 16.47
C LEU A 33 4.19 -1.86 16.32
N CYS A 34 4.70 -0.90 15.58
CA CYS A 34 6.12 -0.62 15.46
C CYS A 34 6.43 0.64 16.24
N SER A 35 7.17 0.52 17.34
CA SER A 35 7.58 1.64 18.20
C SER A 35 9.06 1.95 18.03
N GLY A 36 9.48 3.17 18.47
CA GLY A 36 10.88 3.58 18.37
C GLY A 36 11.27 4.07 16.98
N THR A 37 10.34 4.60 16.20
CA THR A 37 10.57 5.12 14.85
C THR A 37 11.46 6.36 14.81
N ASP A 38 11.71 6.99 15.94
CA ASP A 38 12.63 8.11 16.11
C ASP A 38 14.10 7.67 16.37
N ASP A 39 14.32 6.38 16.63
CA ASP A 39 15.67 5.82 16.75
C ASP A 39 16.22 5.50 15.36
N LYS A 40 17.17 6.32 14.93
CA LYS A 40 17.82 6.18 13.62
C LYS A 40 18.72 4.94 13.51
N ASP A 41 19.04 4.31 14.62
CA ASP A 41 20.00 3.21 14.70
C ASP A 41 19.33 1.85 14.90
N SER A 42 18.01 1.83 15.21
CA SER A 42 17.26 0.60 15.36
C SER A 42 16.10 0.49 14.36
N GLU A 43 15.81 -0.73 13.92
CA GLU A 43 14.66 -1.03 13.06
C GLU A 43 13.32 -0.95 13.82
N GLY A 44 13.31 -0.41 15.02
CA GLY A 44 12.15 -0.34 15.89
C GLY A 44 11.69 -1.72 16.39
N SER A 45 10.95 -1.72 17.46
CA SER A 45 10.38 -2.95 18.02
C SER A 45 9.00 -3.20 17.44
N LEU A 46 8.85 -4.28 16.67
CA LEU A 46 7.56 -4.75 16.20
C LEU A 46 6.93 -5.59 17.32
N GLN A 47 5.80 -5.11 17.87
CA GLN A 47 5.07 -5.87 18.88
C GLN A 47 4.34 -7.07 18.25
N PRO A 48 4.13 -8.14 19.02
CA PRO A 48 3.40 -9.31 18.53
C PRO A 48 2.05 -8.92 17.92
N PRO A 49 1.70 -9.49 16.76
CA PRO A 49 0.46 -9.17 16.07
C PRO A 49 -0.77 -9.60 16.87
N THR A 50 -1.84 -8.81 16.78
CA THR A 50 -3.15 -9.11 17.36
C THR A 50 -4.23 -9.03 16.29
N GLN A 51 -5.24 -9.92 16.37
CA GLN A 51 -6.41 -9.81 15.52
C GLN A 51 -7.32 -8.71 16.05
N VAL A 52 -7.76 -7.79 15.18
CA VAL A 52 -8.57 -6.62 15.53
C VAL A 52 -9.91 -6.56 14.79
N GLY A 53 -10.19 -7.51 13.91
CA GLY A 53 -11.46 -7.62 13.18
C GLY A 53 -11.88 -9.07 13.05
N ASP A 54 -13.18 -9.35 13.02
CA ASP A 54 -13.76 -10.69 12.97
C ASP A 54 -15.01 -10.84 12.09
N ASP A 55 -15.54 -9.74 11.54
CA ASP A 55 -16.86 -9.76 10.88
C ASP A 55 -16.80 -10.11 9.40
N GLN A 56 -15.65 -9.94 8.75
CA GLN A 56 -15.49 -10.13 7.31
C GLN A 56 -14.12 -10.72 6.96
N TYR A 57 -14.03 -11.28 5.76
CA TYR A 57 -12.84 -11.96 5.30
C TYR A 57 -12.15 -11.14 4.22
N ILE A 58 -10.91 -10.75 4.47
CA ILE A 58 -10.06 -10.04 3.52
C ILE A 58 -9.68 -11.01 2.41
N THR A 59 -9.87 -10.62 1.16
CA THR A 59 -9.51 -11.47 0.03
C THR A 59 -8.01 -11.47 -0.20
N ASN A 60 -7.47 -12.62 -0.57
CA ASN A 60 -6.06 -12.82 -0.85
C ASN A 60 -5.91 -13.67 -2.14
N PRO A 61 -5.24 -13.17 -3.20
CA PRO A 61 -4.42 -11.95 -3.22
C PRO A 61 -5.24 -10.67 -3.42
N SER A 62 -4.87 -9.61 -2.70
CA SER A 62 -5.37 -8.24 -2.91
C SER A 62 -4.42 -7.20 -2.31
N GLN A 63 -4.72 -5.92 -2.50
CA GLN A 63 -4.09 -4.83 -1.77
C GLN A 63 -4.97 -4.39 -0.61
N MET A 64 -4.31 -3.85 0.43
CA MET A 64 -4.91 -3.08 1.51
C MET A 64 -4.36 -1.67 1.47
N THR A 65 -5.12 -0.72 2.00
CA THR A 65 -4.68 0.66 2.15
C THR A 65 -5.22 1.27 3.43
N SER A 66 -4.48 2.20 4.00
CA SER A 66 -4.88 2.89 5.23
C SER A 66 -4.58 4.39 5.15
N ILE A 67 -5.41 5.18 5.81
CA ILE A 67 -5.26 6.63 5.91
C ILE A 67 -5.70 7.13 7.28
N ASN A 68 -5.10 8.23 7.72
CA ASN A 68 -5.62 9.07 8.80
C ASN A 68 -6.55 10.12 8.18
N PHE A 69 -7.82 10.06 8.50
CA PHE A 69 -8.82 10.95 7.92
C PHE A 69 -9.82 11.42 8.98
N GLN A 70 -9.95 12.74 9.14
CA GLN A 70 -10.84 13.38 10.11
C GLN A 70 -10.67 12.86 11.55
N GLY A 71 -9.43 12.66 11.97
CA GLY A 71 -9.08 12.17 13.30
C GLY A 71 -9.32 10.68 13.55
N ALA A 72 -9.69 9.94 12.50
CA ALA A 72 -9.88 8.49 12.57
C ALA A 72 -8.91 7.76 11.62
N GLU A 73 -8.45 6.62 12.08
CA GLU A 73 -7.69 5.67 11.24
C GLU A 73 -8.68 4.81 10.45
N LYS A 74 -8.53 4.82 9.15
CA LYS A 74 -9.37 4.03 8.25
C LYS A 74 -8.53 3.04 7.48
N VAL A 75 -8.94 1.78 7.48
CA VAL A 75 -8.31 0.70 6.73
C VAL A 75 -9.32 0.16 5.73
N PHE A 76 -8.88 0.04 4.49
CA PHE A 76 -9.68 -0.47 3.39
C PHE A 76 -9.06 -1.72 2.81
N ALA A 77 -9.92 -2.67 2.45
CA ALA A 77 -9.52 -3.93 1.83
C ALA A 77 -10.56 -4.38 0.79
N LEU A 78 -10.17 -5.31 -0.05
CA LEU A 78 -11.12 -6.12 -0.80
C LEU A 78 -11.54 -7.27 0.10
N ALA A 79 -12.84 -7.42 0.34
CA ALA A 79 -13.38 -8.38 1.31
C ALA A 79 -14.55 -9.19 0.74
N THR A 80 -14.85 -10.29 1.40
CA THR A 80 -16.00 -11.16 1.13
C THR A 80 -16.68 -11.52 2.45
N ASP A 81 -17.95 -11.80 2.41
CA ASP A 81 -18.74 -12.33 3.52
C ASP A 81 -18.61 -13.86 3.70
N ASN A 82 -17.93 -14.53 2.77
CA ASN A 82 -17.80 -15.98 2.77
C ASN A 82 -16.34 -16.43 2.97
N PRO A 83 -16.00 -17.10 4.10
CA PRO A 83 -14.65 -17.55 4.40
C PRO A 83 -14.06 -18.53 3.36
N PHE A 84 -14.91 -19.27 2.66
CA PHE A 84 -14.50 -20.21 1.62
C PHE A 84 -14.20 -19.54 0.27
N LYS A 85 -14.46 -18.24 0.17
CA LYS A 85 -14.32 -17.46 -1.05
C LYS A 85 -13.22 -16.37 -0.97
N VAL A 86 -12.36 -16.44 0.03
CA VAL A 86 -11.28 -15.45 0.20
C VAL A 86 -10.32 -15.38 -0.99
N THR A 87 -10.19 -16.47 -1.75
CA THR A 87 -9.41 -16.53 -2.99
C THR A 87 -10.26 -16.31 -4.24
N ASP A 88 -11.60 -16.32 -4.10
CA ASP A 88 -12.53 -16.13 -5.19
C ASP A 88 -12.53 -14.67 -5.65
N ARG A 89 -12.32 -14.47 -6.95
CA ARG A 89 -12.25 -13.14 -7.54
C ARG A 89 -13.63 -12.56 -7.86
N ASP A 90 -14.66 -13.40 -7.85
CA ASP A 90 -15.99 -13.03 -8.32
C ASP A 90 -16.89 -12.39 -7.23
N THR A 91 -16.49 -12.50 -5.96
CA THR A 91 -17.33 -12.07 -4.83
C THR A 91 -16.72 -10.94 -4.00
N ARG A 92 -15.76 -10.21 -4.57
CA ARG A 92 -15.05 -9.15 -3.85
C ARG A 92 -15.87 -7.87 -3.73
N ASN A 93 -15.80 -7.27 -2.55
CA ASN A 93 -16.35 -5.95 -2.27
C ASN A 93 -15.24 -5.04 -1.77
N LEU A 94 -15.31 -3.76 -2.14
CA LEU A 94 -14.56 -2.73 -1.47
C LEU A 94 -15.18 -2.49 -0.10
N ALA A 95 -14.40 -2.56 0.95
CA ALA A 95 -14.84 -2.40 2.32
C ALA A 95 -13.88 -1.56 3.16
N GLU A 96 -14.42 -0.79 4.08
CA GLU A 96 -13.70 -0.32 5.26
C GLU A 96 -13.72 -1.48 6.27
N VAL A 97 -12.55 -1.89 6.75
CA VAL A 97 -12.38 -3.06 7.62
C VAL A 97 -11.88 -2.70 9.01
N SER A 98 -11.58 -1.41 9.28
CA SER A 98 -11.22 -0.90 10.60
C SER A 98 -12.45 -0.60 11.43
N SER A 99 -12.34 -0.79 12.74
CA SER A 99 -13.35 -0.58 13.80
C SER A 99 -14.72 -1.24 13.58
N SER A 100 -15.27 -1.22 12.39
CA SER A 100 -16.47 -1.96 11.98
C SER A 100 -16.43 -2.15 10.47
N TYR A 101 -16.86 -3.32 10.02
CA TYR A 101 -16.98 -3.60 8.60
C TYR A 101 -18.08 -2.74 7.95
N SER A 102 -17.72 -2.03 6.90
CA SER A 102 -18.65 -1.28 6.09
C SER A 102 -18.41 -1.53 4.60
N ARG A 103 -19.35 -2.17 3.94
CA ARG A 103 -19.31 -2.38 2.49
C ARG A 103 -19.48 -1.07 1.76
N LEU A 104 -18.51 -0.71 0.95
CA LEU A 104 -18.53 0.52 0.16
C LEU A 104 -19.01 0.28 -1.27
N GLY A 105 -18.83 -0.88 -1.84
CA GLY A 105 -19.30 -1.21 -3.18
C GLY A 105 -18.71 -2.47 -3.76
N ASN A 106 -19.22 -2.88 -4.93
CA ASN A 106 -18.66 -3.98 -5.68
C ASN A 106 -17.41 -3.51 -6.45
N VAL A 107 -16.47 -4.41 -6.66
CA VAL A 107 -15.30 -4.22 -7.52
C VAL A 107 -15.39 -5.12 -8.76
N ASN A 108 -14.72 -4.73 -9.81
CA ASN A 108 -14.67 -5.55 -11.01
C ASN A 108 -13.90 -6.84 -10.75
N ILE A 109 -14.42 -7.93 -11.33
CA ILE A 109 -13.85 -9.26 -11.25
C ILE A 109 -12.38 -9.28 -11.69
N GLY A 110 -11.57 -9.96 -10.92
CA GLY A 110 -10.17 -10.24 -11.27
C GLY A 110 -9.14 -9.19 -10.86
N HIS A 111 -9.54 -8.00 -10.46
CA HIS A 111 -8.61 -6.95 -10.07
C HIS A 111 -8.33 -6.95 -8.57
N THR A 112 -7.06 -6.67 -8.23
CA THR A 112 -6.56 -6.67 -6.84
C THR A 112 -6.12 -5.28 -6.38
N THR A 113 -6.13 -4.31 -7.31
CA THR A 113 -5.64 -2.95 -7.08
C THR A 113 -6.48 -2.20 -6.06
N LEU A 114 -5.83 -1.66 -5.04
CA LEU A 114 -6.44 -0.81 -4.02
C LEU A 114 -5.39 0.12 -3.44
N THR A 115 -5.64 1.42 -3.48
CA THR A 115 -4.81 2.43 -2.81
C THR A 115 -5.65 3.63 -2.40
N SER A 116 -5.11 4.50 -1.56
CA SER A 116 -5.82 5.68 -1.08
C SER A 116 -4.88 6.85 -0.82
N CYS A 117 -5.43 8.04 -0.81
CA CYS A 117 -4.77 9.25 -0.32
C CYS A 117 -5.76 10.20 0.35
N THR A 118 -5.24 11.18 1.06
CA THR A 118 -6.02 12.22 1.75
C THR A 118 -5.27 13.55 1.71
N ASP A 119 -6.02 14.66 1.66
CA ASP A 119 -5.52 16.02 1.88
C ASP A 119 -5.77 16.50 3.33
N GLY A 120 -6.30 15.61 4.19
CA GLY A 120 -6.70 15.90 5.56
C GLY A 120 -8.21 16.18 5.68
N ASP A 121 -8.77 16.96 4.79
CA ASP A 121 -10.20 17.32 4.75
C ASP A 121 -11.03 16.36 3.91
N ASN A 122 -10.44 15.82 2.87
CA ASN A 122 -11.02 14.84 1.95
C ASN A 122 -10.15 13.61 1.84
N ALA A 123 -10.76 12.47 1.49
CA ALA A 123 -10.04 11.24 1.27
C ALA A 123 -10.59 10.49 0.06
N TRP A 124 -9.71 9.83 -0.68
CA TRP A 124 -10.04 9.12 -1.91
C TRP A 124 -9.47 7.71 -1.89
N ILE A 125 -10.26 6.79 -2.43
CA ILE A 125 -9.88 5.39 -2.65
C ILE A 125 -9.85 5.15 -4.15
N TYR A 126 -8.80 4.46 -4.58
CA TYR A 126 -8.60 4.04 -5.97
C TYR A 126 -8.59 2.52 -6.04
N PHE A 127 -9.38 1.96 -6.94
CA PHE A 127 -9.59 0.52 -7.00
C PHE A 127 -9.94 0.04 -8.40
N SER A 128 -9.81 -1.28 -8.63
CA SER A 128 -10.20 -1.97 -9.85
C SER A 128 -9.32 -1.70 -11.08
N GLY A 129 -9.46 -2.51 -12.13
CA GLY A 129 -8.62 -2.47 -13.31
C GLY A 129 -8.85 -1.32 -14.27
N ALA A 130 -9.98 -0.63 -14.14
CA ALA A 130 -10.24 0.62 -14.84
C ALA A 130 -9.89 1.84 -13.98
N LEU A 131 -9.14 1.65 -12.93
CA LEU A 131 -8.84 2.63 -11.89
C LEU A 131 -9.97 3.62 -11.63
N PHE A 132 -10.90 3.19 -10.79
CA PHE A 132 -11.97 4.06 -10.29
C PHE A 132 -11.48 4.84 -9.08
N GLU A 133 -11.88 6.09 -9.02
CA GLU A 133 -11.76 6.95 -7.85
C GLU A 133 -13.10 7.02 -7.13
N ARG A 134 -13.07 6.91 -5.81
CA ARG A 134 -14.21 7.21 -4.95
C ARG A 134 -13.78 8.10 -3.80
N GLN A 135 -14.44 9.23 -3.65
CA GLN A 135 -14.29 10.06 -2.46
C GLN A 135 -15.02 9.41 -1.29
N ILE A 136 -14.39 9.32 -0.14
CA ILE A 136 -14.99 8.78 1.08
C ILE A 136 -16.16 9.68 1.50
N GLY A 137 -17.25 9.05 1.94
CA GLY A 137 -18.50 9.75 2.25
C GLY A 137 -19.44 9.93 1.06
N THR A 138 -19.03 9.53 -0.16
CA THR A 138 -19.90 9.53 -1.34
C THR A 138 -20.24 8.12 -1.81
N SER A 139 -21.33 7.97 -2.55
CA SER A 139 -21.70 6.70 -3.17
C SER A 139 -21.25 6.57 -4.62
N GLN A 140 -20.76 7.65 -5.21
CA GLN A 140 -20.39 7.68 -6.63
C GLN A 140 -18.89 7.37 -6.81
N SER A 141 -18.58 6.67 -7.89
CA SER A 141 -17.21 6.42 -8.31
C SER A 141 -17.01 6.97 -9.72
N THR A 142 -15.87 7.58 -9.96
CA THR A 142 -15.47 8.14 -11.25
C THR A 142 -14.35 7.28 -11.84
N GLN A 143 -14.50 6.88 -13.08
CA GLN A 143 -13.43 6.19 -13.79
C GLN A 143 -12.37 7.21 -14.23
N LEU A 144 -11.11 6.98 -13.83
CA LEU A 144 -9.99 7.86 -14.17
C LEU A 144 -9.20 7.36 -15.38
N ILE A 145 -8.97 6.07 -15.46
CA ILE A 145 -8.12 5.43 -16.46
C ILE A 145 -8.88 4.27 -17.10
N TRP A 146 -8.74 4.11 -18.42
CA TRP A 146 -9.39 3.04 -19.16
C TRP A 146 -8.71 1.69 -18.92
N THR A 147 -9.48 0.61 -18.96
CA THR A 147 -9.06 -0.77 -18.59
C THR A 147 -7.84 -1.30 -19.31
N HIS A 148 -7.60 -0.89 -20.56
CA HIS A 148 -6.45 -1.37 -21.33
C HIS A 148 -5.10 -0.80 -20.89
N ASP A 149 -5.10 0.22 -20.05
CA ASP A 149 -3.87 0.82 -19.52
C ASP A 149 -3.39 0.19 -18.21
N LEU A 150 -4.28 -0.53 -17.51
CA LEU A 150 -3.94 -1.27 -16.29
C LEU A 150 -3.90 -2.78 -16.55
N TRP A 151 -2.89 -3.41 -15.99
CA TRP A 151 -2.77 -4.86 -16.03
C TRP A 151 -3.61 -5.51 -14.94
N MET A 152 -4.17 -6.69 -15.22
CA MET A 152 -4.84 -7.48 -14.20
C MET A 152 -3.84 -7.83 -13.08
N ASN A 153 -4.27 -7.69 -11.84
CA ASN A 153 -3.46 -7.89 -10.63
C ASN A 153 -2.29 -6.91 -10.46
N SER A 154 -2.31 -5.77 -11.16
CA SER A 154 -1.32 -4.71 -10.93
C SER A 154 -1.53 -4.07 -9.57
N PHE A 155 -0.46 -3.49 -9.06
CA PHE A 155 -0.50 -2.66 -7.88
C PHE A 155 -0.60 -1.19 -8.25
N ALA A 156 -1.10 -0.39 -7.32
CA ALA A 156 -1.05 1.05 -7.40
C ALA A 156 -0.66 1.63 -6.04
N CYS A 157 -0.10 2.84 -6.06
CA CYS A 157 0.10 3.65 -4.87
C CYS A 157 -0.32 5.09 -5.17
N ALA A 158 -0.90 5.77 -4.17
CA ALA A 158 -1.42 7.12 -4.31
C ALA A 158 -0.95 7.99 -3.15
N TRP A 159 -0.82 9.29 -3.43
CA TRP A 159 -0.56 10.31 -2.41
C TRP A 159 -1.22 11.63 -2.81
N TYR A 160 -1.32 12.52 -1.85
CA TYR A 160 -1.70 13.90 -2.09
C TYR A 160 -0.45 14.77 -2.04
N ASP A 161 -0.22 15.52 -3.09
CA ASP A 161 0.86 16.49 -3.20
C ASP A 161 0.32 17.86 -2.74
N ASP A 162 0.63 18.22 -1.50
CA ASP A 162 0.15 19.43 -0.86
C ASP A 162 0.77 20.72 -1.44
N GLN A 163 1.93 20.61 -2.08
CA GLN A 163 2.58 21.77 -2.72
C GLN A 163 1.84 22.25 -3.96
N ILE A 164 1.23 21.33 -4.69
CA ILE A 164 0.48 21.66 -5.92
C ILE A 164 -1.03 21.43 -5.76
N GLY A 165 -1.49 20.94 -4.61
CA GLY A 165 -2.89 20.70 -4.33
C GLY A 165 -3.51 19.60 -5.21
N LYS A 166 -2.75 18.53 -5.52
CA LYS A 166 -3.20 17.48 -6.44
C LYS A 166 -2.96 16.07 -5.91
N ARG A 167 -3.89 15.19 -6.25
CA ARG A 167 -3.75 13.75 -6.06
C ARG A 167 -2.88 13.19 -7.18
N LYS A 168 -1.97 12.31 -6.81
CA LYS A 168 -1.09 11.59 -7.72
C LYS A 168 -1.19 10.09 -7.48
N ILE A 169 -1.07 9.31 -8.54
CA ILE A 169 -1.18 7.87 -8.51
C ILE A 169 -0.09 7.29 -9.39
N ILE A 170 0.62 6.29 -8.89
CA ILE A 170 1.48 5.45 -9.73
C ILE A 170 0.84 4.08 -9.82
N TYR A 171 0.77 3.55 -11.01
CA TYR A 171 0.20 2.24 -11.32
C TYR A 171 1.04 1.52 -12.37
N GLU A 172 0.87 0.20 -12.46
CA GLU A 172 1.51 -0.63 -13.46
C GLU A 172 0.62 -0.78 -14.69
N GLY A 173 1.11 -0.22 -15.80
CA GLY A 173 0.61 -0.46 -17.14
C GLY A 173 1.65 -1.23 -17.95
N SER A 174 1.93 -0.82 -19.18
CA SER A 174 3.06 -1.34 -19.96
C SER A 174 4.43 -1.05 -19.32
N SER A 175 4.48 -0.02 -18.50
CA SER A 175 5.57 0.38 -17.60
C SER A 175 4.94 0.97 -16.33
N LEU A 176 5.74 1.45 -15.38
CA LEU A 176 5.18 2.26 -14.30
C LEU A 176 4.77 3.62 -14.86
N MET A 177 3.53 4.00 -14.61
CA MET A 177 2.89 5.20 -15.10
C MET A 177 2.47 6.08 -13.93
N GLU A 178 2.77 7.36 -14.00
CA GLU A 178 2.28 8.39 -13.07
C GLU A 178 1.07 9.10 -13.68
N TYR A 179 0.00 9.18 -12.91
CA TYR A 179 -1.21 9.94 -13.26
C TYR A 179 -1.42 11.08 -12.27
N THR A 180 -1.63 12.27 -12.82
CA THR A 180 -2.07 13.46 -12.07
C THR A 180 -3.31 14.08 -12.73
N VAL A 181 -3.14 14.63 -13.92
CA VAL A 181 -4.18 15.13 -14.84
C VAL A 181 -3.99 14.47 -16.21
N ALA A 182 -2.76 14.06 -16.48
CA ALA A 182 -2.34 13.32 -17.66
C ALA A 182 -1.45 12.15 -17.21
N VAL A 183 -1.32 11.16 -18.05
CA VAL A 183 -0.47 9.99 -17.82
C VAL A 183 0.93 10.25 -18.37
N ALA A 184 1.94 9.96 -17.57
CA ALA A 184 3.34 10.01 -17.97
C ALA A 184 4.11 8.77 -17.46
N PRO A 185 5.10 8.25 -18.20
CA PRO A 185 5.91 7.15 -17.71
C PRO A 185 6.82 7.57 -16.57
N VAL A 186 6.96 6.70 -15.57
CA VAL A 186 7.99 6.83 -14.54
C VAL A 186 9.30 6.35 -15.14
N THR A 187 10.18 7.31 -15.45
CA THR A 187 11.49 6.98 -16.04
C THR A 187 12.35 6.19 -15.06
N SER A 188 13.36 5.46 -15.57
CA SER A 188 14.31 4.66 -14.77
C SER A 188 13.72 3.44 -14.05
N THR A 189 12.51 3.00 -14.40
CA THR A 189 11.88 1.80 -13.84
C THR A 189 11.76 0.64 -14.83
N GLY A 190 12.55 0.64 -15.90
CA GLY A 190 12.53 -0.42 -16.92
C GLY A 190 12.98 -1.80 -16.42
N ASP A 191 13.55 -1.85 -15.22
CA ASP A 191 13.96 -3.06 -14.51
C ASP A 191 12.90 -3.59 -13.52
N MET A 192 11.70 -3.02 -13.52
CA MET A 192 10.61 -3.50 -12.66
C MET A 192 10.19 -4.93 -13.00
N GLN A 193 9.79 -5.68 -12.00
CA GLN A 193 9.10 -6.94 -12.19
C GLN A 193 7.63 -6.69 -12.52
N ARG A 194 7.06 -7.52 -13.40
CA ARG A 194 5.62 -7.51 -13.67
C ARG A 194 4.81 -7.89 -12.42
N ASN A 195 3.67 -7.25 -12.22
CA ASN A 195 2.88 -7.32 -10.98
C ASN A 195 3.73 -6.98 -9.75
N THR A 196 4.54 -5.93 -9.90
CA THR A 196 5.40 -5.45 -8.83
C THR A 196 4.58 -4.82 -7.71
N PRO A 197 4.83 -5.13 -6.42
CA PRO A 197 4.29 -4.36 -5.33
C PRO A 197 4.83 -2.92 -5.42
N LEU A 198 3.95 -1.95 -5.15
CA LEU A 198 4.28 -0.53 -5.19
C LEU A 198 4.02 0.12 -3.85
N ALA A 199 4.94 0.96 -3.41
CA ALA A 199 4.75 1.84 -2.26
C ALA A 199 5.38 3.21 -2.54
N VAL A 200 4.75 4.27 -2.03
CA VAL A 200 5.21 5.64 -2.21
C VAL A 200 5.24 6.37 -0.88
N ALA A 201 6.35 7.05 -0.60
CA ALA A 201 6.44 8.07 0.43
C ALA A 201 6.55 9.43 -0.25
N PHE A 202 5.92 10.43 0.33
CA PHE A 202 5.97 11.82 -0.13
C PHE A 202 6.24 12.73 1.06
N ASP A 203 7.17 13.65 0.91
CA ASP A 203 7.46 14.67 1.90
C ASP A 203 8.13 15.86 1.22
N SER A 204 7.56 17.05 1.42
CA SER A 204 8.15 18.33 1.03
C SER A 204 8.58 18.39 -0.45
N GLY A 205 7.77 17.82 -1.36
CA GLY A 205 8.01 17.79 -2.81
C GLY A 205 8.96 16.69 -3.28
N VAL A 206 9.45 15.86 -2.38
CA VAL A 206 10.25 14.68 -2.73
C VAL A 206 9.37 13.44 -2.70
N ILE A 207 9.47 12.61 -3.72
CA ILE A 207 8.74 11.35 -3.84
C ILE A 207 9.75 10.21 -3.83
N TRP A 208 9.56 9.23 -2.96
CA TRP A 208 10.30 7.96 -2.95
C TRP A 208 9.36 6.86 -3.40
N LEU A 209 9.63 6.29 -4.57
CA LEU A 209 8.89 5.16 -5.12
C LEU A 209 9.67 3.87 -4.93
N TYR A 210 9.04 2.89 -4.31
CA TYR A 210 9.58 1.56 -4.05
C TYR A 210 8.84 0.53 -4.89
N TYR A 211 9.58 -0.41 -5.46
CA TYR A 211 9.07 -1.49 -6.28
C TYR A 211 10.01 -2.70 -6.26
N ARG A 212 9.54 -3.84 -6.70
CA ARG A 212 10.37 -5.03 -6.86
C ARG A 212 11.03 -5.04 -8.23
N GLY A 213 12.37 -5.22 -8.25
CA GLY A 213 13.14 -5.36 -9.48
C GLY A 213 12.93 -6.71 -10.16
N ARG A 214 13.23 -6.77 -11.46
CA ARG A 214 13.12 -7.99 -12.29
C ARG A 214 14.24 -9.00 -12.04
N THR A 215 15.10 -8.78 -11.08
CA THR A 215 16.18 -9.70 -10.76
C THR A 215 15.65 -11.03 -10.23
N THR A 216 16.39 -12.11 -10.40
CA THR A 216 16.03 -13.44 -9.88
C THR A 216 15.90 -13.43 -8.36
N SER A 217 16.62 -12.55 -7.69
CA SER A 217 16.58 -12.33 -6.24
C SER A 217 15.30 -11.63 -5.76
N GLY A 218 14.67 -10.77 -6.58
CA GLY A 218 13.48 -10.02 -6.17
C GLY A 218 13.80 -8.87 -5.22
N GLU A 219 14.88 -8.18 -5.47
CA GLU A 219 15.33 -7.02 -4.68
C GLU A 219 14.34 -5.87 -4.71
N ILE A 220 14.24 -5.15 -3.60
CA ILE A 220 13.49 -3.89 -3.56
C ILE A 220 14.35 -2.81 -4.22
N ARG A 221 13.73 -2.08 -5.14
CA ARG A 221 14.31 -0.94 -5.83
C ARG A 221 13.65 0.34 -5.36
N ARG A 222 14.41 1.42 -5.33
CA ARG A 222 13.91 2.76 -5.06
C ARG A 222 14.31 3.70 -6.20
N THR A 223 13.39 4.53 -6.67
CA THR A 223 13.68 5.75 -7.43
C THR A 223 13.09 6.95 -6.71
N THR A 224 13.74 8.09 -6.84
CA THR A 224 13.31 9.32 -6.16
C THR A 224 12.99 10.38 -7.20
N LYS A 225 11.89 11.12 -7.02
CA LYS A 225 11.52 12.26 -7.86
C LYS A 225 11.75 13.55 -7.10
N VAL A 226 12.56 14.42 -7.66
CA VAL A 226 12.85 15.76 -7.13
C VAL A 226 12.71 16.76 -8.25
N ASN A 227 12.03 17.89 -8.01
CA ASN A 227 11.79 18.94 -9.03
C ASN A 227 11.23 18.35 -10.34
N ASP A 228 10.20 17.50 -10.22
CA ASP A 228 9.54 16.80 -11.33
C ASP A 228 10.44 15.88 -12.19
N THR A 229 11.64 15.55 -11.72
CA THR A 229 12.56 14.66 -12.43
C THR A 229 12.80 13.39 -11.65
N TRP A 230 12.53 12.23 -12.28
CA TRP A 230 12.85 10.90 -11.72
C TRP A 230 14.34 10.62 -11.82
N GLY A 231 14.93 10.25 -10.67
CA GLY A 231 16.34 9.81 -10.59
C GLY A 231 16.56 8.38 -11.03
N GLN A 232 17.81 7.93 -10.98
CA GLN A 232 18.17 6.56 -11.27
C GLN A 232 17.66 5.62 -10.17
N ALA A 233 17.16 4.45 -10.57
CA ALA A 233 16.74 3.42 -9.62
C ALA A 233 17.93 2.77 -8.92
N GLN A 234 17.82 2.56 -7.62
CA GLN A 234 18.84 1.96 -6.77
C GLN A 234 18.27 0.74 -6.06
N THR A 235 19.09 -0.28 -5.84
CA THR A 235 18.75 -1.38 -4.94
C THR A 235 18.85 -0.90 -3.51
N ILE A 236 17.86 -1.22 -2.68
CA ILE A 236 17.89 -0.94 -1.26
C ILE A 236 17.86 -2.23 -0.46
N GLY A 237 18.68 -2.28 0.57
CA GLY A 237 18.76 -3.43 1.46
C GLY A 237 19.21 -4.73 0.79
N SER A 238 19.32 -5.76 1.62
CA SER A 238 19.66 -7.13 1.21
C SER A 238 18.46 -8.08 1.26
N ALA A 239 17.32 -7.63 1.80
CA ALA A 239 16.17 -8.47 1.94
C ALA A 239 15.39 -8.58 0.63
N ILE A 240 14.93 -9.80 0.34
CA ILE A 240 14.20 -10.16 -0.87
C ILE A 240 12.72 -10.17 -0.51
N ILE A 241 11.94 -9.36 -1.21
CA ILE A 241 10.49 -9.35 -1.03
C ILE A 241 9.86 -10.60 -1.65
N ALA A 242 8.92 -11.23 -0.95
CA ALA A 242 8.13 -12.32 -1.49
C ALA A 242 7.34 -11.86 -2.71
N GLN A 243 7.17 -12.75 -3.71
CA GLN A 243 6.49 -12.42 -4.96
C GLN A 243 5.07 -11.91 -4.73
N ASP A 244 4.44 -12.43 -3.71
CA ASP A 244 3.05 -12.17 -3.36
C ASP A 244 2.90 -11.23 -2.17
N SER A 245 3.96 -10.58 -1.70
CA SER A 245 3.88 -9.59 -0.64
C SER A 245 3.43 -8.25 -1.20
N GLN A 246 2.54 -7.56 -0.50
CA GLN A 246 2.40 -6.12 -0.64
C GLN A 246 3.61 -5.42 0.01
N LEU A 247 3.97 -4.27 -0.50
CA LEU A 247 4.96 -3.37 0.07
C LEU A 247 4.23 -2.14 0.60
N SER A 248 4.54 -1.74 1.82
CA SER A 248 4.02 -0.51 2.42
C SER A 248 5.16 0.34 2.92
N VAL A 249 5.03 1.65 2.82
CA VAL A 249 6.01 2.61 3.33
C VAL A 249 5.31 3.71 4.12
N VAL A 250 5.93 4.11 5.21
CA VAL A 250 5.53 5.25 6.02
C VAL A 250 6.76 6.10 6.27
N ARG A 251 6.67 7.41 6.01
CA ARG A 251 7.72 8.35 6.36
C ARG A 251 7.45 8.91 7.75
N ALA A 252 8.37 8.63 8.68
CA ALA A 252 8.31 9.11 10.05
C ALA A 252 9.70 9.58 10.48
N ASN A 253 9.78 10.71 11.15
CA ASN A 253 11.03 11.29 11.67
C ASN A 253 12.15 11.43 10.62
N GLY A 254 11.78 11.69 9.37
CA GLY A 254 12.72 11.85 8.26
C GLY A 254 13.26 10.55 7.68
N ILE A 255 12.73 9.39 8.09
CA ILE A 255 13.13 8.06 7.65
C ILE A 255 11.95 7.39 6.94
N ASN A 256 12.21 6.63 5.89
CA ASN A 256 11.21 5.79 5.23
C ASN A 256 11.21 4.39 5.86
N HIS A 257 10.13 4.04 6.52
CA HIS A 257 9.90 2.75 7.18
C HIS A 257 9.14 1.84 6.22
N LEU A 258 9.80 0.80 5.70
CA LEU A 258 9.21 -0.16 4.79
C LEU A 258 8.77 -1.42 5.53
N PHE A 259 7.62 -1.94 5.14
CA PHE A 259 7.05 -3.17 5.66
C PHE A 259 6.70 -4.10 4.51
N TYR A 260 7.12 -5.36 4.61
CA TYR A 260 6.87 -6.40 3.61
C TYR A 260 7.10 -7.79 4.21
N VAL A 261 6.69 -8.83 3.47
CA VAL A 261 7.02 -10.22 3.79
C VAL A 261 8.23 -10.62 2.96
N ALA A 262 9.28 -11.13 3.60
CA ALA A 262 10.45 -11.64 2.90
C ALA A 262 10.17 -12.98 2.21
N ARG A 263 10.87 -13.26 1.12
CA ARG A 263 10.65 -14.45 0.28
C ARG A 263 10.80 -15.77 1.01
N ASP A 264 11.79 -15.85 1.89
CA ASP A 264 12.16 -17.09 2.56
C ASP A 264 11.75 -17.07 4.04
N GLN A 265 10.81 -16.21 4.40
CA GLN A 265 10.31 -16.13 5.76
C GLN A 265 9.35 -17.29 6.05
N ASP A 266 9.56 -17.94 7.17
CA ASP A 266 8.70 -19.00 7.66
C ASP A 266 7.39 -18.39 8.19
N GLU A 267 6.30 -18.61 7.45
CA GLU A 267 4.96 -18.11 7.81
C GLU A 267 4.42 -18.65 9.15
N SER A 268 5.08 -19.66 9.72
CA SER A 268 4.71 -20.21 11.03
C SER A 268 5.28 -19.44 12.21
N LYS A 269 6.16 -18.44 11.96
CA LYS A 269 6.79 -17.63 13.00
C LYS A 269 6.05 -16.32 13.19
N ASP A 270 6.04 -15.85 14.44
CA ASP A 270 5.44 -14.55 14.80
C ASP A 270 6.14 -13.34 14.14
N ASP A 271 7.38 -13.52 13.65
CA ASP A 271 8.17 -12.50 12.94
C ASP A 271 7.93 -12.52 11.43
N TYR A 272 6.66 -12.54 11.03
CA TYR A 272 6.25 -12.69 9.63
C TYR A 272 6.59 -11.47 8.75
N PHE A 273 6.68 -10.29 9.34
CA PHE A 273 6.91 -9.04 8.64
C PHE A 273 8.34 -8.56 8.83
N VAL A 274 8.93 -8.08 7.72
CA VAL A 274 10.19 -7.35 7.76
C VAL A 274 9.89 -5.86 7.87
N HIS A 275 10.52 -5.21 8.83
CA HIS A 275 10.62 -3.77 8.96
C HIS A 275 12.03 -3.35 8.51
N TYR A 276 12.12 -2.53 7.49
CA TYR A 276 13.39 -2.04 6.94
C TYR A 276 13.41 -0.51 6.96
N LEU A 277 14.52 0.07 7.41
CA LEU A 277 14.74 1.52 7.43
C LEU A 277 15.53 1.95 6.19
N ASP A 278 14.94 2.80 5.36
CA ASP A 278 15.63 3.48 4.28
C ASP A 278 15.94 4.91 4.71
N LYS A 279 17.20 5.13 5.04
CA LYS A 279 17.70 6.38 5.66
C LYS A 279 18.13 7.45 4.64
N ASP A 280 17.97 7.18 3.31
CA ASP A 280 18.45 7.98 2.15
C ASP A 280 19.95 8.01 1.95
#